data_7debf3c140b2cd36f311b6c836468c43
#
_entry.id   7debf3c140b2cd36f311b6c836468c43
#
_cell.length_a   1.000
_cell.length_b   1.000
_cell.length_c   1.000
_cell.angle_alpha   90.00
_cell.angle_beta   90.00
_cell.angle_gamma   90.00
#
_symmetry.space_group_name_H-M   'P 1'
#
loop_
_entity.id
_entity.type
_entity.pdbx_description
1 polymer ?
#
loop_
_entity_poly.entity_id
_entity_poly.type
_entity_poly.pdbx_seq_one_letter_code
_entity_poly.pdbx_strand_id
1 'polypeptide(L)'
;MRLTDSEDEAEFDTADTVDAIVGALRTGGHEVEKIEVTGPASHLAARIESFGPDLIFNTAEGRRGRAREAFYPAFFEELGYPYTGSDAYVLTVTLDKWLTKLVLAAQGIDTPRGKLVTPEELRRQKDVGSLG
;
A
#
# COMPACT_ATOMS: atom_id res chain seq x y z
N MET A 1 2.76 8.75 19.69
CA MET A 1 3.65 7.59 19.74
C MET A 1 4.43 7.63 18.45
N ARG A 2 5.76 7.85 18.48
CA ARG A 2 6.58 7.69 17.29
C ARG A 2 6.66 6.19 17.03
N LEU A 3 6.25 5.75 15.86
CA LEU A 3 6.61 4.43 15.36
C LEU A 3 8.13 4.37 15.32
N THR A 4 8.72 3.29 15.77
CA THR A 4 10.17 3.10 15.66
C THR A 4 10.52 2.84 14.20
N ASP A 5 11.71 3.23 13.74
CA ASP A 5 12.16 3.01 12.34
C ASP A 5 11.97 1.55 11.90
N SER A 6 12.01 0.59 12.84
CA SER A 6 11.79 -0.84 12.60
C SER A 6 10.33 -1.23 12.29
N GLU A 7 9.33 -0.42 12.70
CA GLU A 7 7.93 -0.67 12.37
C GLU A 7 7.58 -0.09 10.99
N ASP A 8 8.24 1.01 10.58
CA ASP A 8 8.10 1.57 9.24
C ASP A 8 8.74 0.64 8.17
N GLU A 9 9.80 -0.09 8.51
CA GLU A 9 10.46 -1.05 7.61
C GLU A 9 9.69 -2.39 7.48
N ALA A 10 8.87 -2.75 8.47
CA ALA A 10 8.12 -4.01 8.46
C ALA A 10 6.95 -4.03 7.43
N GLU A 11 6.56 -2.88 6.88
CA GLU A 11 5.52 -2.76 5.86
C GLU A 11 6.07 -2.90 4.42
N PHE A 12 7.40 -2.92 4.23
CA PHE A 12 8.00 -3.05 2.89
C PHE A 12 8.45 -4.48 2.60
N ASP A 13 8.25 -4.92 1.36
CA ASP A 13 8.79 -6.20 0.90
C ASP A 13 10.30 -6.26 1.06
N THR A 14 10.80 -7.37 1.62
CA THR A 14 12.23 -7.60 1.74
C THR A 14 12.87 -7.83 0.37
N ALA A 15 14.17 -7.54 0.25
CA ALA A 15 14.92 -7.80 -0.98
C ALA A 15 14.78 -9.28 -1.42
N ASP A 16 14.76 -10.20 -0.47
CA ASP A 16 14.60 -11.64 -0.74
C ASP A 16 13.22 -11.97 -1.33
N THR A 17 12.15 -11.32 -0.83
CA THR A 17 10.79 -11.46 -1.38
C THR A 17 10.75 -10.97 -2.83
N VAL A 18 11.27 -9.78 -3.08
CA VAL A 18 11.31 -9.19 -4.43
C VAL A 18 12.12 -10.07 -5.38
N ASP A 19 13.27 -10.58 -4.95
CA ASP A 19 14.13 -11.45 -5.76
C ASP A 19 13.47 -12.81 -6.06
N ALA A 20 12.69 -13.35 -5.13
CA ALA A 20 11.89 -14.56 -5.36
C ALA A 20 10.80 -14.33 -6.42
N ILE A 21 10.08 -13.19 -6.37
CA ILE A 21 9.09 -12.80 -7.38
C ILE A 21 9.75 -12.65 -8.75
N VAL A 22 10.86 -11.93 -8.84
CA VAL A 22 11.62 -11.75 -10.08
C VAL A 22 12.08 -13.10 -10.66
N GLY A 23 12.59 -14.00 -9.81
CA GLY A 23 12.98 -15.36 -10.20
C GLY A 23 11.81 -16.16 -10.78
N ALA A 24 10.66 -16.11 -10.14
CA ALA A 24 9.44 -16.79 -10.61
C ALA A 24 8.96 -16.25 -11.97
N LEU A 25 8.92 -14.94 -12.14
CA LEU A 25 8.52 -14.31 -13.40
C LEU A 25 9.48 -14.68 -14.55
N ARG A 26 10.79 -14.63 -14.31
CA ARG A 26 11.80 -15.04 -15.31
C ARG A 26 11.70 -16.51 -15.68
N THR A 27 11.39 -17.38 -14.71
CA THR A 27 11.15 -18.81 -14.96
C THR A 27 9.91 -19.00 -15.83
N GLY A 28 8.92 -18.13 -15.71
CA GLY A 28 7.74 -18.05 -16.58
C GLY A 28 8.02 -17.52 -17.99
N GLY A 29 9.26 -17.13 -18.30
CA GLY A 29 9.66 -16.65 -19.63
C GLY A 29 9.52 -15.15 -19.84
N HIS A 30 9.30 -14.38 -18.78
CA HIS A 30 9.17 -12.93 -18.85
C HIS A 30 10.54 -12.23 -18.78
N GLU A 31 10.71 -11.15 -19.53
CA GLU A 31 11.79 -10.20 -19.31
C GLU A 31 11.41 -9.29 -18.14
N VAL A 32 12.27 -9.21 -17.13
CA VAL A 32 11.94 -8.51 -15.88
C VAL A 32 13.03 -7.52 -15.51
N GLU A 33 12.64 -6.24 -15.39
CA GLU A 33 13.46 -5.20 -14.77
C GLU A 33 12.93 -4.91 -13.35
N LYS A 34 13.84 -4.87 -12.38
CA LYS A 34 13.55 -4.46 -11.00
C LYS A 34 13.77 -2.96 -10.87
N ILE A 35 12.73 -2.22 -10.53
CA ILE A 35 12.76 -0.76 -10.38
C ILE A 35 12.41 -0.39 -8.95
N GLU A 36 13.35 0.20 -8.24
CA GLU A 36 13.09 0.78 -6.92
C GLU A 36 12.39 2.14 -7.04
N VAL A 37 11.39 2.34 -6.19
CA VAL A 37 10.57 3.57 -6.15
C VAL A 37 11.18 4.66 -5.25
N THR A 38 12.51 4.64 -5.07
CA THR A 38 13.23 5.65 -4.30
C THR A 38 13.58 6.86 -5.17
N GLY A 39 13.53 8.05 -4.58
CA GLY A 39 13.89 9.29 -5.27
C GLY A 39 12.71 10.02 -5.95
N PRO A 40 12.99 10.95 -6.88
CA PRO A 40 11.97 11.74 -7.55
C PRO A 40 11.08 10.91 -8.47
N ALA A 41 9.76 11.17 -8.48
CA ALA A 41 8.80 10.47 -9.32
C ALA A 41 9.13 10.58 -10.84
N SER A 42 9.78 11.66 -11.27
CA SER A 42 10.25 11.83 -12.64
C SER A 42 11.29 10.77 -13.05
N HIS A 43 12.14 10.33 -12.12
CA HIS A 43 13.12 9.28 -12.42
C HIS A 43 12.43 7.91 -12.57
N LEU A 44 11.40 7.65 -11.75
CA LEU A 44 10.59 6.44 -11.88
C LEU A 44 9.87 6.42 -13.24
N ALA A 45 9.21 7.53 -13.63
CA ALA A 45 8.57 7.63 -14.94
C ALA A 45 9.55 7.34 -16.08
N ALA A 46 10.71 8.00 -16.07
CA ALA A 46 11.71 7.82 -17.12
C ALA A 46 12.23 6.38 -17.22
N ARG A 47 12.38 5.68 -16.08
CA ARG A 47 12.80 4.26 -16.07
C ARG A 47 11.72 3.35 -16.63
N ILE A 48 10.46 3.55 -16.24
CA ILE A 48 9.32 2.78 -16.75
C ILE A 48 9.21 3.00 -18.26
N GLU A 49 9.23 4.24 -18.73
CA GLU A 49 9.18 4.57 -20.16
C GLU A 49 10.35 3.97 -20.95
N SER A 50 11.56 4.01 -20.40
CA SER A 50 12.76 3.45 -21.04
C SER A 50 12.72 1.94 -21.20
N PHE A 51 12.15 1.23 -20.22
CA PHE A 51 12.00 -0.21 -20.28
C PHE A 51 10.79 -0.61 -21.14
N GLY A 52 9.70 0.16 -21.08
CA GLY A 52 8.47 -0.06 -21.84
C GLY A 52 7.75 -1.36 -21.47
N PRO A 53 7.42 -1.61 -20.19
CA PRO A 53 6.83 -2.89 -19.78
C PRO A 53 5.43 -3.08 -20.34
N ASP A 54 5.06 -4.32 -20.65
CA ASP A 54 3.67 -4.70 -20.94
C ASP A 54 2.80 -4.70 -19.69
N LEU A 55 3.41 -4.94 -18.52
CA LEU A 55 2.74 -5.03 -17.20
C LEU A 55 3.70 -4.64 -16.09
N ILE A 56 3.23 -3.87 -15.13
CA ILE A 56 3.94 -3.57 -13.89
C ILE A 56 3.47 -4.53 -12.80
N PHE A 57 4.36 -5.39 -12.30
CA PHE A 57 4.09 -6.16 -11.08
C PHE A 57 4.33 -5.25 -9.87
N ASN A 58 3.24 -4.71 -9.33
CA ASN A 58 3.32 -3.69 -8.29
C ASN A 58 3.41 -4.31 -6.89
N THR A 59 4.49 -4.01 -6.18
CA THR A 59 4.65 -4.26 -4.74
C THR A 59 4.95 -2.95 -3.99
N ALA A 60 4.91 -1.81 -4.69
CA ALA A 60 5.30 -0.54 -4.12
C ALA A 60 4.16 0.16 -3.38
N GLU A 61 4.49 0.72 -2.23
CA GLU A 61 3.61 1.61 -1.46
C GLU A 61 4.24 2.99 -1.28
N GLY A 62 3.40 4.01 -1.25
CA GLY A 62 3.82 5.36 -0.89
C GLY A 62 4.16 5.46 0.60
N ARG A 63 5.10 6.32 0.92
CA ARG A 63 5.64 6.45 2.29
C ARG A 63 4.80 7.32 3.22
N ARG A 64 3.90 8.15 2.70
CA ARG A 64 3.22 9.20 3.47
C ARG A 64 1.79 9.42 3.05
N GLY A 65 0.97 9.83 4.02
CA GLY A 65 -0.39 10.29 3.78
C GLY A 65 -1.44 9.18 3.80
N ARG A 66 -2.70 9.62 3.75
CA ARG A 66 -3.87 8.74 3.83
C ARG A 66 -4.11 7.90 2.56
N ALA A 67 -3.44 8.23 1.47
CA ALA A 67 -3.55 7.54 0.20
C ALA A 67 -2.22 6.88 -0.21
N ARG A 68 -1.37 6.50 0.77
CA ARG A 68 -0.04 5.96 0.47
C ARG A 68 -0.08 4.71 -0.41
N GLU A 69 -1.00 3.78 -0.15
CA GLU A 69 -1.14 2.56 -0.95
C GLU A 69 -1.65 2.84 -2.38
N ALA A 70 -2.43 3.89 -2.55
CA ALA A 70 -3.01 4.27 -3.84
C ALA A 70 -2.05 5.08 -4.73
N PHE A 71 -0.94 5.59 -4.18
CA PHE A 71 -0.07 6.54 -4.89
C PHE A 71 0.53 5.94 -6.17
N TYR A 72 1.16 4.77 -6.07
CA TYR A 72 1.77 4.15 -7.24
C TYR A 72 0.76 3.62 -8.25
N PRO A 73 -0.34 2.94 -7.86
CA PRO A 73 -1.43 2.63 -8.77
C PRO A 73 -1.93 3.84 -9.57
N ALA A 74 -2.25 4.94 -8.91
CA ALA A 74 -2.67 6.18 -9.60
C ALA A 74 -1.60 6.74 -10.54
N PHE A 75 -0.32 6.63 -10.17
CA PHE A 75 0.79 7.05 -11.00
C PHE A 75 0.94 6.18 -12.26
N PHE A 76 0.77 4.87 -12.16
CA PHE A 76 0.80 3.97 -13.30
C PHE A 76 -0.41 4.16 -14.22
N GLU A 77 -1.60 4.43 -13.66
CA GLU A 77 -2.80 4.79 -14.41
C GLU A 77 -2.57 6.06 -15.25
N GLU A 78 -1.99 7.10 -14.65
CA GLU A 78 -1.67 8.35 -15.34
C GLU A 78 -0.65 8.15 -16.47
N LEU A 79 0.34 7.26 -16.28
CA LEU A 79 1.31 6.89 -17.31
C LEU A 79 0.74 5.93 -18.37
N GLY A 80 -0.45 5.37 -18.17
CA GLY A 80 -1.11 4.45 -19.10
C GLY A 80 -0.56 3.02 -19.09
N TYR A 81 0.13 2.60 -18.01
CA TYR A 81 0.65 1.24 -17.89
C TYR A 81 -0.28 0.35 -17.06
N PRO A 82 -0.61 -0.87 -17.54
CA PRO A 82 -1.30 -1.86 -16.72
C PRO A 82 -0.41 -2.32 -15.57
N TYR A 83 -1.03 -2.65 -14.44
CA TYR A 83 -0.33 -3.10 -13.25
C TYR A 83 -1.13 -4.16 -12.49
N THR A 84 -0.47 -4.90 -11.61
CA THR A 84 -1.11 -5.89 -10.72
C THR A 84 -1.62 -5.25 -9.44
N GLY A 85 -2.72 -5.81 -8.90
CA GLY A 85 -3.34 -5.34 -7.67
C GLY A 85 -4.62 -4.53 -7.91
N SER A 86 -5.11 -3.89 -6.86
CA SER A 86 -6.30 -3.06 -6.91
C SER A 86 -6.00 -1.66 -7.44
N ASP A 87 -6.99 -1.01 -8.02
CA ASP A 87 -6.89 0.37 -8.46
C ASP A 87 -6.75 1.36 -7.30
N ALA A 88 -6.34 2.58 -7.63
CA ALA A 88 -6.08 3.63 -6.64
C ALA A 88 -7.31 3.97 -5.79
N TYR A 89 -8.52 3.89 -6.37
CA TYR A 89 -9.76 4.17 -5.65
C TYR A 89 -10.05 3.10 -4.59
N VAL A 90 -9.95 1.84 -4.96
CA VAL A 90 -10.15 0.71 -4.03
C VAL A 90 -9.13 0.78 -2.90
N LEU A 91 -7.84 0.99 -3.19
CA LEU A 91 -6.79 1.08 -2.17
C LEU A 91 -6.99 2.27 -1.21
N THR A 92 -7.44 3.41 -1.73
CA THR A 92 -7.78 4.57 -0.88
C THR A 92 -8.89 4.24 0.12
N VAL A 93 -9.93 3.53 -0.31
CA VAL A 93 -11.05 3.14 0.55
C VAL A 93 -10.62 2.06 1.55
N THR A 94 -9.91 1.03 1.11
CA THR A 94 -9.57 -0.14 1.94
C THR A 94 -8.49 0.15 2.98
N LEU A 95 -7.62 1.11 2.74
CA LEU A 95 -6.64 1.58 3.73
C LEU A 95 -7.33 2.21 4.95
N ASP A 96 -8.44 2.90 4.77
CA ASP A 96 -9.27 3.40 5.85
C ASP A 96 -10.27 2.33 6.31
N LYS A 97 -9.90 1.55 7.32
CA LYS A 97 -10.71 0.44 7.85
C LYS A 97 -12.11 0.87 8.31
N TRP A 98 -12.28 2.11 8.79
CA TRP A 98 -13.58 2.62 9.16
C TRP A 98 -14.44 2.93 7.94
N LEU A 99 -13.88 3.63 6.95
CA LEU A 99 -14.56 3.91 5.69
C LEU A 99 -14.96 2.62 4.98
N THR A 100 -14.05 1.63 4.93
CA THR A 100 -14.33 0.29 4.37
C THR A 100 -15.57 -0.33 5.03
N LYS A 101 -15.65 -0.30 6.38
CA LYS A 101 -16.81 -0.82 7.10
C LYS A 101 -18.11 -0.10 6.73
N LEU A 102 -18.08 1.21 6.57
CA LEU A 102 -19.25 1.99 6.17
C LEU A 102 -19.72 1.64 4.77
N VAL A 103 -18.78 1.50 3.83
CA VAL A 103 -19.09 1.11 2.44
C VAL A 103 -19.69 -0.30 2.39
N LEU A 104 -19.10 -1.27 3.08
CA LEU A 104 -19.59 -2.64 3.11
C LEU A 104 -20.98 -2.73 3.78
N ALA A 105 -21.17 -2.03 4.90
CA ALA A 105 -22.47 -1.97 5.58
C ALA A 105 -23.57 -1.40 4.68
N ALA A 106 -23.26 -0.36 3.87
CA ALA A 106 -24.21 0.22 2.91
C ALA A 106 -24.62 -0.79 1.80
N GLN A 107 -23.82 -1.82 1.57
CA GLN A 107 -24.11 -2.91 0.63
C GLN A 107 -24.70 -4.15 1.32
N GLY A 108 -25.02 -4.08 2.62
CA GLY A 108 -25.55 -5.21 3.39
C GLY A 108 -24.52 -6.30 3.68
N ILE A 109 -23.22 -6.00 3.57
CA ILE A 109 -22.14 -6.94 3.86
C ILE A 109 -21.73 -6.81 5.33
N ASP A 110 -21.85 -7.90 6.07
CA ASP A 110 -21.47 -7.95 7.47
C ASP A 110 -19.96 -7.85 7.67
N THR A 111 -19.56 -7.03 8.63
CA THR A 111 -18.16 -6.91 9.05
C THR A 111 -18.04 -7.04 10.58
N PRO A 112 -16.88 -7.43 11.12
CA PRO A 112 -16.68 -7.44 12.57
C PRO A 112 -17.04 -6.09 13.19
N ARG A 113 -17.67 -6.11 14.37
CA ARG A 113 -18.03 -4.88 15.09
C ARG A 113 -16.77 -4.06 15.41
N GLY A 114 -16.91 -2.75 15.39
CA GLY A 114 -15.82 -1.83 15.74
C GLY A 114 -16.36 -0.43 15.96
N LYS A 115 -15.53 0.41 16.54
CA LYS A 115 -15.81 1.85 16.64
C LYS A 115 -14.54 2.65 16.33
N LEU A 116 -14.75 3.85 15.81
CA LEU A 116 -13.67 4.81 15.71
C LEU A 116 -13.43 5.42 17.08
N VAL A 117 -12.19 5.46 17.54
CA VAL A 117 -11.78 6.11 18.77
C VAL A 117 -10.76 7.20 18.48
N THR A 118 -10.89 8.33 19.14
CA THR A 118 -9.88 9.38 19.06
C THR A 118 -8.68 9.06 19.95
N PRO A 119 -7.50 9.65 19.68
CA PRO A 119 -6.34 9.50 20.56
C PRO A 119 -6.64 9.93 22.02
N GLU A 120 -7.53 10.88 22.24
CA GLU A 120 -7.94 11.33 23.57
C GLU A 120 -8.80 10.30 24.29
N GLU A 121 -9.78 9.69 23.61
CA GLU A 121 -10.59 8.62 24.15
C GLU A 121 -9.73 7.40 24.53
N LEU A 122 -8.74 7.06 23.69
CA LEU A 122 -7.82 5.97 23.95
C LEU A 122 -6.94 6.24 25.19
N ARG A 123 -6.47 7.48 25.38
CA ARG A 123 -5.72 7.86 26.60
C ARG A 123 -6.58 7.75 27.85
N ARG A 124 -7.81 8.29 27.83
CA ARG A 124 -8.75 8.18 28.97
C ARG A 124 -9.04 6.74 29.36
N GLN A 125 -9.16 5.82 28.40
CA GLN A 125 -9.39 4.41 28.68
C GLN A 125 -8.19 3.73 29.38
N LYS A 126 -6.96 4.12 29.02
CA LYS A 126 -5.73 3.60 29.66
C LYS A 126 -5.59 4.10 31.10
N ASP A 127 -5.93 5.36 31.36
CA ASP A 127 -5.83 5.94 32.71
C ASP A 127 -6.82 5.30 33.67
N VAL A 128 -8.01 4.92 33.21
CA VAL A 128 -9.01 4.19 34.03
C VAL A 128 -8.60 2.76 34.31
N GLY A 129 -7.91 2.09 33.36
CA GLY A 129 -7.40 0.72 33.53
C GLY A 129 -6.18 0.60 34.46
N SER A 130 -5.50 1.70 34.78
CA SER A 130 -4.33 1.73 35.68
C SER A 130 -4.69 2.00 37.15
N LEU A 131 -5.96 2.19 37.48
CA LEU A 131 -6.49 2.48 38.82
C LEU A 131 -7.21 1.27 39.47
N GLY A 132 -7.10 0.08 38.87
CA GLY A 132 -7.72 -1.17 39.36
C GLY A 132 -6.72 -2.21 39.81
#